data_885ccd9356d82099a064495c82f70236
#
_entry.id   885ccd9356d82099a064495c82f70236
#
_cell.length_a   1.000
_cell.length_b   1.000
_cell.length_c   1.000
_cell.angle_alpha   90.00
_cell.angle_beta   90.00
_cell.angle_gamma   90.00
#
_symmetry.space_group_name_H-M   'P 1'
#
loop_
_entity.id
_entity.type
_entity.pdbx_description
1 polymer ?
#
loop_
_entity_poly.entity_id
_entity_poly.type
_entity_poly.pdbx_seq_one_letter_code
_entity_poly.pdbx_strand_id
1 'polypeptide(L)'
;MTLPDEEVMELLSERFVIGWQNIERQSHVGVSRGYKCDQTAVGTTNGAGGRNVQIVVMAPDETVVHVLPGFWNAEDLLPELRLALDLHDLYRSEEHTPAQKSVMFSTLHKSFLRNLSTEAISRSRWQDFDQWEESNRGKTEVRDTFVLDDRGQPMFGANGRAELKPVVQVVHERLMQRQWKKLADFGMESFVDYGRAFYDNNAWVDKGRNFPRAVKANELREKAQEKERQLAAKAEKAAQKHRR
;
A
#
# COMPACT_ATOMS: atom_id res chain seq x y z
N MET A 1 18.94 7.06 -3.41
CA MET A 1 18.34 5.84 -2.78
C MET A 1 17.99 6.19 -1.34
N THR A 2 16.84 5.82 -0.86
CA THR A 2 16.31 6.28 0.45
C THR A 2 17.01 5.67 1.66
N LEU A 3 17.14 4.36 1.70
CA LEU A 3 17.73 3.69 2.88
C LEU A 3 19.23 3.99 3.11
N PRO A 4 20.06 4.25 2.08
CA PRO A 4 21.43 4.70 2.29
C PRO A 4 21.61 6.20 2.58
N ASP A 5 20.50 6.96 2.68
CA ASP A 5 20.56 8.36 3.12
C ASP A 5 21.05 8.43 4.57
N GLU A 6 21.95 9.36 4.86
CA GLU A 6 22.64 9.44 6.15
C GLU A 6 21.69 9.71 7.30
N GLU A 7 20.76 10.65 7.15
CA GLU A 7 19.78 10.98 8.18
C GLU A 7 18.77 9.83 8.42
N VAL A 8 18.37 9.14 7.34
CA VAL A 8 17.49 7.97 7.44
C VAL A 8 18.20 6.85 8.17
N MET A 9 19.46 6.57 7.82
CA MET A 9 20.24 5.52 8.47
C MET A 9 20.50 5.81 9.95
N GLU A 10 20.83 7.06 10.29
CA GLU A 10 21.01 7.49 11.67
C GLU A 10 19.73 7.26 12.47
N LEU A 11 18.61 7.81 12.03
CA LEU A 11 17.32 7.66 12.71
C LEU A 11 16.91 6.19 12.88
N LEU A 12 17.07 5.38 11.83
CA LEU A 12 16.72 3.96 11.89
C LEU A 12 17.61 3.19 12.87
N SER A 13 18.93 3.44 12.86
CA SER A 13 19.88 2.73 13.72
C SER A 13 19.75 3.10 15.19
N GLU A 14 19.41 4.35 15.49
CA GLU A 14 19.30 4.84 16.87
C GLU A 14 17.94 4.56 17.53
N ARG A 15 16.87 4.57 16.75
CA ARG A 15 15.50 4.59 17.29
C ARG A 15 14.68 3.34 16.97
N PHE A 16 15.14 2.48 16.09
CA PHE A 16 14.38 1.30 15.65
C PHE A 16 15.20 0.03 15.75
N VAL A 17 14.54 -1.09 16.03
CA VAL A 17 15.09 -2.42 15.81
C VAL A 17 14.67 -2.86 14.41
N ILE A 18 15.64 -3.00 13.52
CA ILE A 18 15.40 -3.29 12.11
C ILE A 18 15.38 -4.80 11.88
N GLY A 19 14.32 -5.28 11.26
CA GLY A 19 14.19 -6.63 10.75
C GLY A 19 13.78 -6.62 9.28
N TRP A 20 13.87 -7.75 8.63
CA TRP A 20 13.37 -7.92 7.27
C TRP A 20 12.70 -9.28 7.08
N GLN A 21 11.74 -9.32 6.18
CA GLN A 21 11.06 -10.55 5.78
C GLN A 21 10.90 -10.59 4.27
N ASN A 22 11.16 -11.76 3.67
CA ASN A 22 10.82 -11.96 2.27
C ASN A 22 9.32 -12.20 2.13
N ILE A 23 8.62 -11.23 1.52
CA ILE A 23 7.19 -11.25 1.31
C ILE A 23 6.79 -11.62 -0.13
N GLU A 24 7.73 -12.04 -0.98
CA GLU A 24 7.49 -12.37 -2.40
C GLU A 24 6.31 -13.32 -2.65
N ARG A 25 6.03 -14.19 -1.68
CA ARG A 25 4.95 -15.19 -1.78
C ARG A 25 3.64 -14.75 -1.10
N GLN A 26 3.61 -13.57 -0.52
CA GLN A 26 2.40 -13.07 0.13
C GLN A 26 1.43 -12.54 -0.91
N SER A 27 0.13 -12.78 -0.70
CA SER A 27 -0.93 -12.36 -1.64
C SER A 27 -1.00 -10.85 -1.83
N HIS A 28 -0.65 -10.09 -0.79
CA HIS A 28 -0.68 -8.63 -0.81
C HIS A 28 0.54 -7.97 -1.49
N VAL A 29 1.53 -8.76 -1.90
CA VAL A 29 2.74 -8.17 -2.48
C VAL A 29 2.46 -7.58 -3.84
N GLY A 30 1.58 -8.20 -4.64
CA GLY A 30 1.33 -7.76 -5.99
C GLY A 30 2.63 -7.65 -6.81
N VAL A 31 2.56 -7.22 -8.03
CA VAL A 31 3.75 -6.90 -8.82
C VAL A 31 3.66 -5.46 -9.28
N SER A 32 4.66 -4.65 -8.95
CA SER A 32 4.67 -3.22 -9.26
C SER A 32 4.76 -2.99 -10.76
N ARG A 33 3.91 -2.12 -11.27
CA ARG A 33 4.01 -1.59 -12.63
C ARG A 33 4.50 -0.14 -12.62
N GLY A 34 5.09 0.30 -13.72
CA GLY A 34 5.50 1.70 -13.91
C GLY A 34 7.00 1.91 -13.91
N TYR A 35 7.79 1.04 -13.28
CA TYR A 35 9.24 1.13 -13.32
C TYR A 35 9.85 -0.03 -14.10
N LYS A 36 10.74 0.31 -15.02
CA LYS A 36 11.64 -0.67 -15.62
C LYS A 36 12.72 -1.03 -14.61
N CYS A 37 13.28 -2.24 -14.70
CA CYS A 37 14.33 -2.70 -13.78
C CYS A 37 15.61 -1.84 -13.78
N ASP A 38 15.79 -0.99 -14.79
CA ASP A 38 16.89 -0.03 -14.95
C ASP A 38 16.50 1.41 -14.57
N GLN A 39 15.27 1.64 -14.13
CA GLN A 39 14.81 2.94 -13.67
C GLN A 39 14.89 3.04 -12.15
N THR A 40 15.16 4.26 -11.69
CA THR A 40 15.07 4.62 -10.28
C THR A 40 13.72 5.29 -10.03
N ALA A 41 13.05 4.93 -8.95
CA ALA A 41 11.86 5.65 -8.50
C ALA A 41 12.23 7.08 -8.14
N VAL A 42 11.47 8.06 -8.64
CA VAL A 42 11.75 9.50 -8.46
C VAL A 42 10.73 10.19 -7.57
N GLY A 43 9.75 9.50 -7.09
CA GLY A 43 8.72 10.04 -6.21
C GLY A 43 8.14 8.96 -5.31
N THR A 44 7.53 9.37 -4.20
CA THR A 44 6.78 8.48 -3.33
C THR A 44 5.66 7.82 -4.12
N THR A 45 5.58 6.50 -4.08
CA THR A 45 4.60 5.73 -4.82
C THR A 45 3.97 4.68 -3.90
N ASN A 46 2.71 4.36 -4.16
CA ASN A 46 2.03 3.31 -3.42
C ASN A 46 2.59 1.90 -3.69
N GLY A 47 3.56 1.76 -4.56
CA GLY A 47 4.09 0.54 -5.14
C GLY A 47 3.95 -0.73 -4.32
N ALA A 48 2.99 -1.57 -4.66
CA ALA A 48 3.00 -2.97 -4.28
C ALA A 48 3.78 -3.75 -5.33
N GLY A 49 4.43 -4.81 -4.94
CA GLY A 49 5.06 -5.71 -5.89
C GLY A 49 6.37 -6.29 -5.41
N GLY A 50 6.79 -7.34 -6.09
CA GLY A 50 7.96 -8.15 -5.73
C GLY A 50 9.29 -7.40 -5.71
N ARG A 51 9.31 -6.16 -6.16
CA ARG A 51 10.50 -5.28 -6.16
C ARG A 51 10.34 -4.05 -5.30
N ASN A 52 9.18 -3.88 -4.68
CA ASN A 52 8.93 -2.78 -3.77
C ASN A 52 9.08 -3.22 -2.32
N VAL A 53 9.51 -2.28 -1.51
CA VAL A 53 9.62 -2.44 -0.07
C VAL A 53 8.30 -2.03 0.56
N GLN A 54 7.87 -2.77 1.56
CA GLN A 54 6.82 -2.36 2.48
C GLN A 54 7.44 -2.17 3.85
N ILE A 55 7.37 -0.97 4.38
CA ILE A 55 7.88 -0.66 5.70
C ILE A 55 6.73 -0.77 6.69
N VAL A 56 6.86 -1.64 7.68
CA VAL A 56 5.89 -1.82 8.75
C VAL A 56 6.58 -1.47 10.07
N VAL A 57 6.08 -0.44 10.75
CA VAL A 57 6.54 -0.08 12.09
C VAL A 57 5.59 -0.69 13.11
N MET A 58 6.14 -1.44 14.05
CA MET A 58 5.37 -2.17 15.05
C MET A 58 5.90 -1.88 16.46
N ALA A 59 5.00 -1.96 17.43
CA ALA A 59 5.38 -2.11 18.83
C ALA A 59 5.91 -3.54 19.09
N PRO A 60 6.62 -3.78 20.23
CA PRO A 60 7.19 -5.09 20.53
C PRO A 60 6.19 -6.24 20.64
N ASP A 61 4.92 -5.93 20.80
CA ASP A 61 3.82 -6.89 20.89
C ASP A 61 3.11 -7.12 19.53
N GLU A 62 3.78 -6.76 18.41
CA GLU A 62 3.29 -6.85 17.03
C GLU A 62 2.09 -5.95 16.70
N THR A 63 1.78 -4.96 17.56
CA THR A 63 0.79 -3.94 17.21
C THR A 63 1.37 -3.03 16.14
N VAL A 64 0.67 -2.91 15.01
CA VAL A 64 1.07 -2.03 13.92
C VAL A 64 0.85 -0.58 14.32
N VAL A 65 1.91 0.19 14.28
CA VAL A 65 1.93 1.62 14.60
C VAL A 65 1.83 2.45 13.34
N HIS A 66 2.57 2.05 12.30
CA HIS A 66 2.62 2.76 11.03
C HIS A 66 2.97 1.82 9.88
N VAL A 67 2.52 2.14 8.67
CA VAL A 67 2.84 1.36 7.46
C VAL A 67 3.07 2.30 6.29
N LEU A 68 4.15 2.06 5.58
CA LEU A 68 4.53 2.81 4.39
C LEU A 68 4.71 1.84 3.22
N PRO A 69 3.71 1.70 2.37
CA PRO A 69 3.80 0.82 1.21
C PRO A 69 4.60 1.49 0.08
N GLY A 70 5.46 0.73 -0.56
CA GLY A 70 6.16 1.17 -1.75
C GLY A 70 7.41 1.99 -1.49
N PHE A 71 7.76 2.80 -2.48
CA PHE A 71 8.95 3.65 -2.44
C PHE A 71 8.63 5.01 -1.79
N TRP A 72 9.51 5.45 -0.91
CA TRP A 72 9.48 6.75 -0.24
C TRP A 72 10.84 7.42 -0.39
N ASN A 73 10.87 8.67 -0.83
CA ASN A 73 12.10 9.46 -0.81
C ASN A 73 12.57 9.69 0.63
N ALA A 74 13.85 9.96 0.83
CA ALA A 74 14.40 10.20 2.17
C ALA A 74 13.68 11.37 2.87
N GLU A 75 13.51 12.48 2.17
CA GLU A 75 12.82 13.67 2.67
C GLU A 75 11.34 13.45 3.01
N ASP A 76 10.69 12.46 2.40
CA ASP A 76 9.31 12.08 2.72
C ASP A 76 9.26 10.98 3.79
N LEU A 77 10.27 10.08 3.82
CA LEU A 77 10.35 8.99 4.80
C LEU A 77 10.67 9.47 6.21
N LEU A 78 11.58 10.43 6.35
CA LEU A 78 12.01 10.95 7.66
C LEU A 78 10.86 11.52 8.52
N PRO A 79 9.98 12.38 7.99
CA PRO A 79 8.80 12.83 8.74
C PRO A 79 7.86 11.68 9.14
N GLU A 80 7.69 10.69 8.28
CA GLU A 80 6.85 9.52 8.55
C GLU A 80 7.42 8.65 9.67
N LEU A 81 8.74 8.43 9.68
CA LEU A 81 9.40 7.70 10.77
C LEU A 81 9.31 8.45 12.10
N ARG A 82 9.40 9.78 12.09
CA ARG A 82 9.19 10.60 13.28
C ARG A 82 7.76 10.51 13.79
N LEU A 83 6.78 10.59 12.87
CA LEU A 83 5.38 10.35 13.23
C LEU A 83 5.16 8.95 13.82
N ALA A 84 5.83 7.93 13.27
CA ALA A 84 5.75 6.58 13.81
C ALA A 84 6.28 6.48 15.25
N LEU A 85 7.32 7.26 15.63
CA LEU A 85 7.79 7.36 17.00
C LEU A 85 6.75 8.04 17.90
N ASP A 86 6.16 9.15 17.47
CA ASP A 86 5.11 9.84 18.23
C ASP A 86 3.89 8.94 18.46
N LEU A 87 3.50 8.18 17.44
CA LEU A 87 2.41 7.19 17.53
C LEU A 87 2.76 6.04 18.47
N HIS A 88 4.01 5.58 18.46
CA HIS A 88 4.48 4.55 19.38
C HIS A 88 4.49 5.04 20.83
N ASP A 89 4.93 6.26 21.09
CA ASP A 89 4.91 6.86 22.41
C ASP A 89 3.47 7.04 22.92
N LEU A 90 2.55 7.48 22.05
CA LEU A 90 1.12 7.51 22.34
C LEU A 90 0.57 6.11 22.67
N TYR A 91 0.95 5.10 21.89
CA TYR A 91 0.54 3.71 22.13
C TYR A 91 0.94 3.24 23.53
N ARG A 92 2.18 3.50 23.92
CA ARG A 92 2.74 3.10 25.22
C ARG A 92 2.29 3.94 26.40
N SER A 93 1.80 5.15 26.17
CA SER A 93 1.41 6.07 27.25
C SER A 93 0.38 5.42 28.18
N GLU A 94 0.62 5.49 29.48
CA GLU A 94 -0.32 5.07 30.54
C GLU A 94 -1.24 6.22 30.99
N GLU A 95 -0.94 7.44 30.55
CA GLU A 95 -1.68 8.65 30.94
C GLU A 95 -3.02 8.79 30.20
N HIS A 96 -3.19 8.08 29.09
CA HIS A 96 -4.34 8.23 28.22
C HIS A 96 -5.19 6.96 28.17
N THR A 97 -6.51 7.13 28.27
CA THR A 97 -7.46 6.06 28.05
C THR A 97 -7.45 5.57 26.59
N PRO A 98 -7.91 4.35 26.29
CA PRO A 98 -8.01 3.87 24.90
C PRO A 98 -8.78 4.81 23.98
N ALA A 99 -9.86 5.42 24.45
CA ALA A 99 -10.66 6.39 23.69
C ALA A 99 -9.86 7.67 23.39
N GLN A 100 -9.12 8.20 24.35
CA GLN A 100 -8.24 9.35 24.14
C GLN A 100 -7.13 9.02 23.14
N LYS A 101 -6.48 7.86 23.27
CA LYS A 101 -5.46 7.40 22.31
C LYS A 101 -6.01 7.33 20.90
N SER A 102 -7.23 6.83 20.71
CA SER A 102 -7.87 6.75 19.40
C SER A 102 -8.09 8.14 18.77
N VAL A 103 -8.56 9.10 19.55
CA VAL A 103 -8.73 10.50 19.10
C VAL A 103 -7.38 11.13 18.77
N MET A 104 -6.38 10.95 19.63
CA MET A 104 -5.03 11.50 19.44
C MET A 104 -4.35 10.88 18.22
N PHE A 105 -4.47 9.57 18.01
CA PHE A 105 -3.98 8.89 16.80
C PHE A 105 -4.51 9.56 15.54
N SER A 106 -5.81 9.71 15.45
CA SER A 106 -6.44 10.38 14.29
C SER A 106 -6.02 11.84 14.16
N THR A 107 -5.80 12.53 15.28
CA THR A 107 -5.36 13.92 15.30
C THR A 107 -3.95 14.07 14.77
N LEU A 108 -3.02 13.18 15.17
CA LEU A 108 -1.64 13.17 14.70
C LEU A 108 -1.59 12.97 13.17
N HIS A 109 -2.30 11.97 12.65
CA HIS A 109 -2.38 11.74 11.19
C HIS A 109 -2.97 12.93 10.44
N LYS A 110 -4.07 13.50 10.93
CA LYS A 110 -4.70 14.68 10.30
C LYS A 110 -3.79 15.91 10.37
N SER A 111 -3.08 16.09 11.47
CA SER A 111 -2.12 17.18 11.62
C SER A 111 -0.95 17.02 10.66
N PHE A 112 -0.42 15.80 10.54
CA PHE A 112 0.64 15.48 9.60
C PHE A 112 0.22 15.85 8.16
N LEU A 113 -0.93 15.36 7.71
CA LEU A 113 -1.44 15.65 6.37
C LEU A 113 -1.63 17.15 6.10
N ARG A 114 -2.11 17.91 7.09
CA ARG A 114 -2.29 19.37 6.95
C ARG A 114 -0.98 20.15 6.83
N ASN A 115 0.09 19.61 7.37
CA ASN A 115 1.41 20.23 7.40
C ASN A 115 2.31 19.79 6.25
N LEU A 116 1.83 18.91 5.35
CA LEU A 116 2.58 18.51 4.17
C LEU A 116 2.81 19.71 3.25
N SER A 117 4.02 19.83 2.75
CA SER A 117 4.34 20.83 1.73
C SER A 117 3.71 20.49 0.38
N THR A 118 3.53 21.49 -0.46
CA THR A 118 3.06 21.29 -1.84
C THR A 118 3.98 20.36 -2.61
N GLU A 119 5.28 20.42 -2.35
CA GLU A 119 6.30 19.59 -2.97
C GLU A 119 6.14 18.12 -2.54
N ALA A 120 5.95 17.84 -1.25
CA ALA A 120 5.71 16.49 -0.74
C ALA A 120 4.44 15.90 -1.35
N ILE A 121 3.36 16.67 -1.41
CA ILE A 121 2.11 16.25 -2.07
C ILE A 121 2.36 15.95 -3.56
N SER A 122 3.12 16.80 -4.25
CA SER A 122 3.39 16.63 -5.68
C SER A 122 4.26 15.40 -5.98
N ARG A 123 5.13 14.98 -5.03
CA ARG A 123 5.91 13.76 -5.12
C ARG A 123 5.11 12.50 -4.79
N SER A 124 4.05 12.63 -4.03
CA SER A 124 3.19 11.50 -3.60
C SER A 124 2.24 11.08 -4.71
N ARG A 125 2.78 10.34 -5.70
CA ARG A 125 2.09 9.98 -6.95
C ARG A 125 1.74 8.52 -7.01
N TRP A 126 0.66 8.25 -7.72
CA TRP A 126 0.37 6.92 -8.23
C TRP A 126 1.32 6.61 -9.40
N GLN A 127 1.73 5.36 -9.50
CA GLN A 127 2.42 4.90 -10.72
C GLN A 127 1.45 4.98 -11.90
N ASP A 128 1.95 5.24 -13.10
CA ASP A 128 1.11 5.46 -14.29
C ASP A 128 0.07 4.35 -14.51
N PHE A 129 0.49 3.11 -14.30
CA PHE A 129 -0.42 1.97 -14.45
C PHE A 129 -1.48 1.93 -13.35
N ASP A 130 -1.09 2.11 -12.09
CA ASP A 130 -2.01 2.12 -10.96
C ASP A 130 -3.00 3.28 -11.09
N GLN A 131 -2.52 4.46 -11.54
CA GLN A 131 -3.38 5.58 -11.86
C GLN A 131 -4.42 5.24 -12.92
N TRP A 132 -4.01 4.52 -13.96
CA TRP A 132 -4.91 4.10 -15.03
C TRP A 132 -5.94 3.10 -14.54
N GLU A 133 -5.53 2.07 -13.81
CA GLU A 133 -6.42 1.05 -13.25
C GLU A 133 -7.41 1.67 -12.26
N GLU A 134 -6.94 2.43 -11.29
CA GLU A 134 -7.80 3.08 -10.30
C GLU A 134 -8.79 4.05 -10.94
N SER A 135 -8.35 4.88 -11.89
CA SER A 135 -9.23 5.82 -12.59
C SER A 135 -10.31 5.12 -13.43
N ASN A 136 -10.04 3.94 -13.97
CA ASN A 136 -11.03 3.15 -14.68
C ASN A 136 -12.04 2.50 -13.74
N ARG A 137 -11.60 2.10 -12.54
CA ARG A 137 -12.49 1.54 -11.51
C ARG A 137 -13.52 2.56 -11.02
N GLY A 138 -13.17 3.84 -10.97
CA GLY A 138 -14.06 4.94 -10.58
C GLY A 138 -15.31 5.11 -11.43
N LYS A 139 -15.38 4.44 -12.59
CA LYS A 139 -16.59 4.42 -13.42
C LYS A 139 -17.64 3.44 -12.89
N THR A 140 -17.25 2.50 -12.07
CA THR A 140 -18.11 1.38 -11.64
C THR A 140 -18.37 1.36 -10.14
N GLU A 141 -17.45 1.90 -9.33
CA GLU A 141 -17.57 1.90 -7.88
C GLU A 141 -16.86 3.11 -7.24
N VAL A 142 -17.35 3.57 -6.11
CA VAL A 142 -16.69 4.60 -5.29
C VAL A 142 -15.61 3.94 -4.43
N ARG A 143 -14.42 4.54 -4.43
CA ARG A 143 -13.28 4.04 -3.67
C ARG A 143 -12.68 5.12 -2.77
N ASP A 144 -12.01 4.70 -1.72
CA ASP A 144 -11.30 5.58 -0.80
C ASP A 144 -10.11 6.33 -1.44
N THR A 145 -9.67 5.88 -2.63
CA THR A 145 -8.60 6.48 -3.41
C THR A 145 -9.02 7.70 -4.21
N PHE A 146 -10.32 7.92 -4.42
CA PHE A 146 -10.81 9.02 -5.25
C PHE A 146 -11.00 10.32 -4.46
N VAL A 147 -10.78 11.44 -5.16
CA VAL A 147 -11.30 12.73 -4.72
C VAL A 147 -12.81 12.72 -4.94
N LEU A 148 -13.57 13.02 -3.88
CA LEU A 148 -15.03 13.02 -3.92
C LEU A 148 -15.56 14.45 -3.88
N ASP A 149 -16.67 14.68 -4.57
CA ASP A 149 -17.43 15.92 -4.46
C ASP A 149 -18.26 15.96 -3.16
N ASP A 150 -18.99 17.05 -2.94
CA ASP A 150 -19.86 17.24 -1.77
C ASP A 150 -21.01 16.20 -1.66
N ARG A 151 -21.28 15.49 -2.74
CA ARG A 151 -22.28 14.41 -2.81
C ARG A 151 -21.67 13.03 -2.63
N GLY A 152 -20.36 12.95 -2.40
CA GLY A 152 -19.63 11.69 -2.26
C GLY A 152 -19.39 10.95 -3.58
N GLN A 153 -19.48 11.65 -4.73
CA GLN A 153 -19.23 11.06 -6.03
C GLN A 153 -17.80 11.37 -6.49
N PRO A 154 -17.14 10.45 -7.22
CA PRO A 154 -15.81 10.70 -7.76
C PRO A 154 -15.78 11.94 -8.66
N MET A 155 -14.81 12.81 -8.44
CA MET A 155 -14.51 13.91 -9.34
C MET A 155 -13.74 13.40 -10.56
N PHE A 156 -14.00 14.04 -11.73
CA PHE A 156 -13.35 13.68 -12.99
C PHE A 156 -12.62 14.89 -13.56
N GLY A 157 -11.37 14.70 -13.92
CA GLY A 157 -10.57 15.69 -14.61
C GLY A 157 -11.00 15.90 -16.06
N ALA A 158 -10.42 16.90 -16.71
CA ALA A 158 -10.70 17.24 -18.12
C ALA A 158 -10.43 16.07 -19.11
N ASN A 159 -9.59 15.11 -18.73
CA ASN A 159 -9.28 13.90 -19.48
C ASN A 159 -10.34 12.77 -19.30
N GLY A 160 -11.42 13.03 -18.55
CA GLY A 160 -12.47 12.06 -18.26
C GLY A 160 -12.04 10.92 -17.31
N ARG A 161 -10.91 11.07 -16.60
CA ARG A 161 -10.47 10.12 -15.59
C ARG A 161 -10.83 10.62 -14.21
N ALA A 162 -11.10 9.68 -13.29
CA ALA A 162 -11.31 10.03 -11.90
C ALA A 162 -10.03 10.66 -11.30
N GLU A 163 -10.22 11.70 -10.52
CA GLU A 163 -9.14 12.32 -9.77
C GLU A 163 -8.81 11.48 -8.55
N LEU A 164 -7.51 11.21 -8.36
CA LEU A 164 -7.01 10.41 -7.26
C LEU A 164 -6.41 11.30 -6.18
N LYS A 165 -6.66 10.94 -4.93
CA LYS A 165 -5.97 11.53 -3.78
C LYS A 165 -4.48 11.24 -3.86
N PRO A 166 -3.59 12.10 -3.31
CA PRO A 166 -2.18 11.76 -3.13
C PRO A 166 -2.02 10.44 -2.36
N VAL A 167 -1.02 9.64 -2.70
CA VAL A 167 -0.77 8.34 -2.05
C VAL A 167 -0.64 8.47 -0.54
N VAL A 168 0.10 9.47 -0.06
CA VAL A 168 0.28 9.76 1.36
C VAL A 168 -1.06 9.97 2.07
N GLN A 169 -1.99 10.67 1.44
CA GLN A 169 -3.32 10.88 2.02
C GLN A 169 -4.08 9.56 2.18
N VAL A 170 -4.08 8.72 1.14
CA VAL A 170 -4.76 7.41 1.18
C VAL A 170 -4.15 6.52 2.25
N VAL A 171 -2.82 6.49 2.36
CA VAL A 171 -2.11 5.73 3.39
C VAL A 171 -2.57 6.15 4.80
N HIS A 172 -2.56 7.44 5.09
CA HIS A 172 -2.98 7.94 6.40
C HIS A 172 -4.47 7.70 6.69
N GLU A 173 -5.35 7.91 5.70
CA GLU A 173 -6.78 7.63 5.86
C GLU A 173 -7.04 6.15 6.16
N ARG A 174 -6.32 5.24 5.50
CA ARG A 174 -6.42 3.80 5.75
C ARG A 174 -5.83 3.40 7.10
N LEU A 175 -4.75 4.06 7.55
CA LEU A 175 -4.19 3.86 8.90
C LEU A 175 -5.18 4.27 9.99
N MET A 176 -5.82 5.43 9.84
CA MET A 176 -6.83 5.90 10.81
C MET A 176 -8.00 4.92 10.99
N GLN A 177 -8.29 4.10 10.00
CA GLN A 177 -9.33 3.05 10.07
C GLN A 177 -8.82 1.74 10.72
N ARG A 178 -7.50 1.59 10.94
CA ARG A 178 -6.85 0.35 11.40
C ARG A 178 -6.05 0.54 12.70
N GLN A 179 -6.48 1.47 13.53
CA GLN A 179 -5.77 1.86 14.75
C GLN A 179 -5.46 0.66 15.64
N TRP A 180 -4.22 0.54 16.07
CA TRP A 180 -3.73 -0.40 17.07
C TRP A 180 -4.03 -1.88 16.79
N LYS A 181 -4.18 -2.23 15.52
CA LYS A 181 -4.36 -3.64 15.14
C LYS A 181 -3.04 -4.41 15.21
N LYS A 182 -3.11 -5.66 15.61
CA LYS A 182 -1.99 -6.60 15.48
C LYS A 182 -1.71 -6.84 14.00
N LEU A 183 -0.46 -7.16 13.67
CA LEU A 183 -0.07 -7.41 12.27
C LEU A 183 -0.95 -8.50 11.62
N ALA A 184 -1.27 -9.56 12.38
CA ALA A 184 -2.14 -10.65 11.91
C ALA A 184 -3.56 -10.19 11.52
N ASP A 185 -4.09 -9.14 12.19
CA ASP A 185 -5.43 -8.62 12.01
C ASP A 185 -5.46 -7.31 11.20
N PHE A 186 -4.30 -6.82 10.78
CA PHE A 186 -4.17 -5.51 10.13
C PHE A 186 -4.82 -5.49 8.75
N GLY A 187 -4.82 -6.61 8.05
CA GLY A 187 -5.38 -6.72 6.71
C GLY A 187 -4.52 -6.03 5.66
N MET A 188 -3.25 -6.38 5.59
CA MET A 188 -2.28 -5.81 4.64
C MET A 188 -2.76 -5.84 3.19
N GLU A 189 -3.45 -6.90 2.77
CA GLU A 189 -3.98 -7.02 1.42
C GLU A 189 -4.94 -5.88 1.06
N SER A 190 -5.90 -5.58 1.95
CA SER A 190 -6.83 -4.48 1.74
C SER A 190 -6.21 -3.11 2.01
N PHE A 191 -5.14 -3.04 2.80
CA PHE A 191 -4.39 -1.80 3.03
C PHE A 191 -3.61 -1.38 1.78
N VAL A 192 -2.97 -2.33 1.11
CA VAL A 192 -2.22 -2.13 -0.13
C VAL A 192 -3.03 -2.47 -1.39
N ASP A 193 -4.37 -2.42 -1.31
CA ASP A 193 -5.24 -2.74 -2.43
C ASP A 193 -5.03 -1.78 -3.60
N TYR A 194 -4.49 -2.32 -4.68
CA TYR A 194 -4.22 -1.65 -5.94
C TYR A 194 -5.11 -2.16 -7.06
N GLY A 195 -6.16 -2.85 -6.70
CA GLY A 195 -7.19 -3.28 -7.62
C GLY A 195 -6.92 -4.53 -8.44
N ARG A 196 -5.70 -5.00 -8.49
CA ARG A 196 -5.34 -6.29 -9.08
C ARG A 196 -4.32 -7.01 -8.23
N ALA A 197 -4.66 -8.21 -7.79
CA ALA A 197 -3.78 -9.07 -7.03
C ALA A 197 -2.53 -9.53 -7.83
N PHE A 198 -2.55 -9.44 -9.16
CA PHE A 198 -1.47 -9.99 -10.01
C PHE A 198 -1.36 -9.20 -11.31
N TYR A 199 -0.73 -8.05 -11.27
CA TYR A 199 -0.24 -7.44 -12.49
C TYR A 199 1.27 -7.29 -12.43
N ASP A 200 1.93 -7.64 -13.51
CA ASP A 200 3.37 -7.49 -13.68
C ASP A 200 3.65 -6.70 -14.94
N ASN A 201 4.00 -5.43 -14.79
CA ASN A 201 4.37 -4.59 -15.91
C ASN A 201 5.80 -4.82 -16.37
N ASN A 202 6.59 -5.54 -15.59
CA ASN A 202 7.96 -5.86 -15.92
C ASN A 202 8.11 -7.26 -16.53
N ALA A 203 7.03 -8.03 -16.68
CA ALA A 203 7.06 -9.39 -17.20
C ALA A 203 7.79 -9.51 -18.55
N TRP A 204 7.62 -8.52 -19.42
CA TRP A 204 8.29 -8.46 -20.71
C TRP A 204 9.77 -8.10 -20.63
N VAL A 205 10.16 -7.27 -19.64
CA VAL A 205 11.55 -6.90 -19.36
C VAL A 205 12.27 -8.06 -18.70
N ASP A 206 11.62 -8.73 -17.79
CA ASP A 206 12.16 -9.86 -17.05
C ASP A 206 12.42 -11.07 -17.93
N LYS A 207 11.57 -11.30 -18.93
CA LYS A 207 11.81 -12.33 -19.97
C LYS A 207 13.15 -12.14 -20.70
N GLY A 208 13.59 -10.91 -20.89
CA GLY A 208 14.86 -10.60 -21.54
C GLY A 208 16.10 -10.60 -20.63
N ARG A 209 15.92 -10.64 -19.29
CA ARG A 209 17.02 -10.42 -18.32
C ARG A 209 17.23 -11.53 -17.29
N ASN A 210 16.80 -12.75 -17.54
CA ASN A 210 17.01 -13.88 -16.61
C ASN A 210 16.39 -13.73 -15.20
N PHE A 211 15.19 -13.14 -15.10
CA PHE A 211 14.36 -13.28 -13.91
C PHE A 211 13.25 -14.35 -14.08
N PRO A 212 13.60 -15.59 -14.43
CA PRO A 212 12.63 -16.62 -14.78
C PRO A 212 11.77 -17.06 -13.58
N ARG A 213 12.19 -16.74 -12.34
CA ARG A 213 11.46 -17.17 -11.14
C ARG A 213 10.18 -16.39 -10.91
N ALA A 214 10.17 -15.07 -11.10
CA ALA A 214 8.96 -14.25 -10.91
C ALA A 214 7.92 -14.53 -11.99
N VAL A 215 8.34 -14.63 -13.26
CA VAL A 215 7.45 -14.97 -14.38
C VAL A 215 6.84 -16.35 -14.18
N LYS A 216 7.65 -17.35 -13.83
CA LYS A 216 7.16 -18.71 -13.58
C LYS A 216 6.24 -18.81 -12.36
N ALA A 217 6.51 -18.04 -11.32
CA ALA A 217 5.64 -17.97 -10.14
C ALA A 217 4.28 -17.37 -10.49
N ASN A 218 4.24 -16.31 -11.30
CA ASN A 218 2.99 -15.70 -11.75
C ASN A 218 2.19 -16.63 -12.68
N GLU A 219 2.86 -17.28 -13.64
CA GLU A 219 2.21 -18.30 -14.49
C GLU A 219 1.61 -19.46 -13.68
N LEU A 220 2.30 -19.90 -12.63
CA LEU A 220 1.80 -20.95 -11.75
C LEU A 220 0.60 -20.47 -10.91
N ARG A 221 0.61 -19.21 -10.46
CA ARG A 221 -0.51 -18.61 -9.72
C ARG A 221 -1.73 -18.42 -10.63
N GLU A 222 -1.54 -17.91 -11.84
CA GLU A 222 -2.62 -17.77 -12.83
C GLU A 222 -3.27 -19.13 -13.13
N LYS A 223 -2.46 -20.15 -13.36
CA LYS A 223 -2.94 -21.53 -13.59
C LYS A 223 -3.68 -22.10 -12.36
N ALA A 224 -3.21 -21.81 -11.16
CA ALA A 224 -3.86 -22.24 -9.93
C ALA A 224 -5.22 -21.56 -9.75
N GLN A 225 -5.31 -20.25 -9.98
CA GLN A 225 -6.56 -19.49 -9.90
C GLN A 225 -7.56 -19.92 -11.00
N GLU A 226 -7.09 -20.13 -12.20
CA GLU A 226 -7.94 -20.60 -13.29
C GLU A 226 -8.52 -21.99 -12.97
N LYS A 227 -7.70 -22.88 -12.40
CA LYS A 227 -8.15 -24.20 -11.94
C LYS A 227 -9.19 -24.09 -10.81
N GLU A 228 -8.99 -23.17 -9.89
CA GLU A 228 -9.91 -22.92 -8.78
C GLU A 228 -11.26 -22.38 -9.27
N ARG A 229 -11.24 -21.40 -10.22
CA ARG A 229 -12.44 -20.88 -10.90
C ARG A 229 -13.19 -21.99 -11.65
N GLN A 230 -12.47 -22.87 -12.34
CA GLN A 230 -13.08 -23.99 -13.05
C GLN A 230 -13.71 -24.99 -12.09
N LEU A 231 -13.08 -25.27 -10.94
CA LEU A 231 -13.63 -26.13 -9.92
C LEU A 231 -14.87 -25.53 -9.26
N ALA A 232 -14.84 -24.23 -8.94
CA ALA A 232 -15.99 -23.51 -8.39
C ALA A 232 -17.18 -23.52 -9.39
N ALA A 233 -16.93 -23.25 -10.65
CA ALA A 233 -17.96 -23.29 -11.69
C ALA A 233 -18.54 -24.70 -11.91
N LYS A 234 -17.73 -25.75 -11.78
CA LYS A 234 -18.21 -27.15 -11.84
C LYS A 234 -19.05 -27.49 -10.61
N ALA A 235 -18.63 -27.06 -9.43
CA ALA A 235 -19.40 -27.29 -8.18
C ALA A 235 -20.77 -26.59 -8.24
N GLU A 236 -20.81 -25.36 -8.74
CA GLU A 236 -22.05 -24.61 -8.91
C GLU A 236 -23.02 -25.29 -9.89
N LYS A 237 -22.51 -25.74 -11.03
CA LYS A 237 -23.31 -26.51 -12.01
C LYS A 237 -23.82 -27.84 -11.43
N ALA A 238 -23.01 -28.52 -10.61
CA ALA A 238 -23.43 -29.75 -9.94
C ALA A 238 -24.54 -29.48 -8.91
N ALA A 239 -24.40 -28.40 -8.12
CA ALA A 239 -25.41 -28.00 -7.14
C ALA A 239 -26.74 -27.59 -7.79
N GLN A 240 -26.70 -26.94 -8.96
CA GLN A 240 -27.91 -26.60 -9.74
C GLN A 240 -28.61 -27.84 -10.31
N LYS A 241 -27.85 -28.89 -10.67
CA LYS A 241 -28.41 -30.15 -11.19
C LYS A 241 -29.12 -30.96 -10.13
N HIS A 242 -28.72 -30.86 -8.87
CA HIS A 242 -29.37 -31.54 -7.74
C HIS A 242 -30.61 -30.79 -7.17
N ARG A 243 -30.84 -29.56 -7.64
CA ARG A 243 -32.02 -28.75 -7.23
C ARG A 243 -33.18 -28.83 -8.23
N ARG A 244 -33.01 -29.54 -9.33
CA ARG A 244 -34.04 -29.89 -10.29
C ARG A 244 -34.40 -31.37 -10.19
#